data_acf64898a27624b3a6b8b410d230ee64
#
_entry.id   acf64898a27624b3a6b8b410d230ee64
#
_cell.length_a   1.000
_cell.length_b   1.000
_cell.length_c   1.000
_cell.angle_alpha   90.00
_cell.angle_beta   90.00
_cell.angle_gamma   90.00
#
_symmetry.space_group_name_H-M   'P 1'
#
loop_
_entity.id
_entity.type
_entity.pdbx_description
1 polymer ?
#
loop_
_entity_poly.entity_id
_entity_poly.type
_entity_poly.pdbx_seq_one_letter_code
_entity_poly.pdbx_strand_id
1 'polypeptide(L)'
;MNKKINTIKERVLFRLKSFDQIPQRLFDELDYINENGGADALLLMSNLVRHLRSEGIYVAPGHASETCSLLCYGLGITDVNPLVWNLPFEPFACSLSSYPSLTLYTSTGGLEKATAFLKSKNHITVSADTDMQYSLVLNFLEDDKFLSMDLFIYTPISMDKMREMQKCCSKRLSLLELDEETLAHINETGPCLIACFEKEEEMKHIQEMMPECFSDLYLLHTLEKPLYKNLLLRVLDNKNNHNVTSTGFAEVDRILMESYGVLVYREQQIQIEKILHRLPAGPEADAMKVLATSQPLNLILKGGEIARMMFAIENAWFIRRFPEKFLKIEKQVRMERIHAARERIINRNRLNIESK
;
A
#
# COMPACT_ATOMS: atom_id res chain seq x y z
N MET A 1 -6.46 20.76 -23.44
CA MET A 1 -6.08 19.94 -22.27
C MET A 1 -5.93 20.86 -21.05
N ASN A 2 -6.57 20.56 -19.94
CA ASN A 2 -6.57 21.39 -18.74
C ASN A 2 -5.12 21.59 -18.23
N LYS A 3 -4.76 22.81 -17.78
CA LYS A 3 -3.42 23.16 -17.26
C LYS A 3 -2.96 22.20 -16.15
N LYS A 4 -3.88 21.73 -15.31
CA LYS A 4 -3.61 20.78 -14.23
C LYS A 4 -3.21 19.41 -14.75
N ILE A 5 -3.92 18.90 -15.77
CA ILE A 5 -3.61 17.63 -16.46
C ILE A 5 -2.21 17.68 -17.09
N ASN A 6 -1.87 18.80 -17.74
CA ASN A 6 -0.52 18.99 -18.27
C ASN A 6 0.55 18.94 -17.17
N THR A 7 0.30 19.60 -16.02
CA THR A 7 1.23 19.57 -14.89
C THR A 7 1.40 18.16 -14.33
N ILE A 8 0.32 17.37 -14.22
CA ILE A 8 0.39 15.97 -13.82
C ILE A 8 1.22 15.17 -14.80
N LYS A 9 0.91 15.27 -16.10
CA LYS A 9 1.65 14.60 -17.18
C LYS A 9 3.14 14.88 -17.13
N GLU A 10 3.55 16.14 -17.02
CA GLU A 10 4.96 16.53 -16.94
C GLU A 10 5.67 15.91 -15.73
N ARG A 11 5.05 15.95 -14.55
CA ARG A 11 5.62 15.36 -13.31
C ARG A 11 5.77 13.84 -13.44
N VAL A 12 4.76 13.16 -13.99
CA VAL A 12 4.80 11.71 -14.20
C VAL A 12 5.87 11.33 -15.21
N LEU A 13 5.95 12.02 -16.35
CA LEU A 13 6.99 11.80 -17.36
C LEU A 13 8.40 12.02 -16.79
N PHE A 14 8.58 13.01 -15.94
CA PHE A 14 9.86 13.23 -15.27
C PHE A 14 10.28 12.03 -14.40
N ARG A 15 9.36 11.38 -13.71
CA ARG A 15 9.65 10.18 -12.90
C ARG A 15 9.84 8.92 -13.77
N LEU A 16 9.17 8.88 -14.92
CA LEU A 16 9.26 7.76 -15.87
C LEU A 16 10.39 7.92 -16.91
N LYS A 17 11.28 8.90 -16.79
CA LYS A 17 12.34 9.20 -17.75
C LYS A 17 13.32 8.04 -18.04
N SER A 18 13.37 7.04 -17.16
CA SER A 18 14.20 5.83 -17.35
C SER A 18 13.51 4.74 -18.19
N PHE A 19 12.26 4.94 -18.58
CA PHE A 19 11.54 4.01 -19.46
C PHE A 19 11.78 4.37 -20.91
N ASP A 20 12.09 3.39 -21.74
CA ASP A 20 12.39 3.58 -23.18
C ASP A 20 11.18 4.10 -23.97
N GLN A 21 9.97 3.76 -23.51
CA GLN A 21 8.72 4.19 -24.13
C GLN A 21 7.72 4.66 -23.09
N ILE A 22 6.95 5.68 -23.44
CA ILE A 22 5.84 6.16 -22.62
C ILE A 22 4.71 5.13 -22.72
N PRO A 23 4.28 4.50 -21.61
CA PRO A 23 3.23 3.50 -21.65
C PRO A 23 1.87 4.11 -21.99
N GLN A 24 1.08 3.43 -22.82
CA GLN A 24 -0.29 3.86 -23.19
C GLN A 24 -1.14 4.11 -21.94
N ARG A 25 -0.97 3.32 -20.92
CA ARG A 25 -1.63 3.46 -19.62
C ARG A 25 -1.55 4.87 -19.01
N LEU A 26 -0.46 5.62 -19.24
CA LEU A 26 -0.37 7.00 -18.77
C LEU A 26 -1.48 7.86 -19.39
N PHE A 27 -1.74 7.68 -20.68
CA PHE A 27 -2.78 8.43 -21.37
C PHE A 27 -4.17 7.98 -20.94
N ASP A 28 -4.40 6.68 -20.78
CA ASP A 28 -5.66 6.11 -20.32
C ASP A 28 -6.03 6.66 -18.91
N GLU A 29 -5.06 6.71 -17.99
CA GLU A 29 -5.28 7.27 -16.66
C GLU A 29 -5.49 8.80 -16.68
N LEU A 30 -4.77 9.54 -17.55
CA LEU A 30 -4.97 10.99 -17.73
C LEU A 30 -6.33 11.30 -18.33
N ASP A 31 -6.79 10.53 -19.31
CA ASP A 31 -8.10 10.70 -19.92
C ASP A 31 -9.20 10.42 -18.89
N TYR A 32 -9.05 9.37 -18.09
CA TYR A 32 -9.99 9.08 -17.01
C TYR A 32 -10.12 10.26 -16.01
N ILE A 33 -9.01 10.84 -15.57
CA ILE A 33 -9.02 11.98 -14.64
C ILE A 33 -9.57 13.24 -15.32
N ASN A 34 -9.34 13.43 -16.62
CA ASN A 34 -9.88 14.55 -17.36
C ASN A 34 -11.41 14.48 -17.51
N GLU A 35 -11.96 13.28 -17.69
CA GLU A 35 -13.40 13.04 -17.83
C GLU A 35 -14.15 13.06 -16.50
N ASN A 36 -13.56 12.47 -15.47
CA ASN A 36 -14.20 12.24 -14.18
C ASN A 36 -13.80 13.27 -13.10
N GLY A 37 -12.79 14.09 -13.37
CA GLY A 37 -12.18 14.99 -12.38
C GLY A 37 -11.11 14.30 -11.53
N GLY A 38 -10.56 15.01 -10.54
CA GLY A 38 -9.55 14.47 -9.60
C GLY A 38 -8.15 15.02 -9.77
N ALA A 39 -7.93 15.89 -10.75
CA ALA A 39 -6.64 16.50 -10.96
C ALA A 39 -6.17 17.34 -9.76
N ASP A 40 -7.08 18.09 -9.14
CA ASP A 40 -6.78 18.88 -7.94
C ASP A 40 -6.46 18.00 -6.75
N ALA A 41 -7.21 16.92 -6.55
CA ALA A 41 -6.98 15.95 -5.49
C ALA A 41 -5.59 15.31 -5.61
N LEU A 42 -5.23 14.82 -6.79
CA LEU A 42 -3.93 14.21 -7.05
C LEU A 42 -2.77 15.20 -6.82
N LEU A 43 -2.89 16.43 -7.33
CA LEU A 43 -1.87 17.45 -7.11
C LEU A 43 -1.76 17.86 -5.65
N LEU A 44 -2.88 17.98 -4.94
CA LEU A 44 -2.92 18.24 -3.51
C LEU A 44 -2.22 17.14 -2.73
N MET A 45 -2.53 15.87 -2.99
CA MET A 45 -1.93 14.73 -2.33
C MET A 45 -0.43 14.60 -2.62
N SER A 46 -0.03 14.81 -3.86
CA SER A 46 1.39 14.87 -4.22
C SER A 46 2.15 15.96 -3.44
N ASN A 47 1.55 17.13 -3.32
CA ASN A 47 2.15 18.24 -2.56
C ASN A 47 2.16 17.96 -1.06
N LEU A 48 1.10 17.34 -0.52
CA LEU A 48 1.03 16.94 0.89
C LEU A 48 2.10 15.91 1.23
N VAL A 49 2.21 14.82 0.48
CA VAL A 49 3.22 13.79 0.72
C VAL A 49 4.64 14.38 0.65
N ARG A 50 4.90 15.25 -0.34
CA ARG A 50 6.18 15.95 -0.46
C ARG A 50 6.45 16.85 0.74
N HIS A 51 5.45 17.62 1.20
CA HIS A 51 5.57 18.45 2.38
C HIS A 51 5.87 17.63 3.63
N LEU A 52 5.12 16.56 3.89
CA LEU A 52 5.36 15.69 5.04
C LEU A 52 6.80 15.14 5.04
N ARG A 53 7.26 14.64 3.89
CA ARG A 53 8.63 14.13 3.73
C ARG A 53 9.68 15.23 3.94
N SER A 54 9.45 16.46 3.48
CA SER A 54 10.37 17.60 3.70
C SER A 54 10.44 18.06 5.16
N GLU A 55 9.36 17.82 5.93
CA GLU A 55 9.29 18.07 7.35
C GLU A 55 9.85 16.90 8.20
N GLY A 56 10.51 15.93 7.57
CA GLY A 56 11.11 14.78 8.25
C GLY A 56 10.09 13.75 8.76
N ILE A 57 8.86 13.78 8.26
CA ILE A 57 7.87 12.75 8.52
C ILE A 57 8.13 11.56 7.59
N TYR A 58 8.28 10.37 8.15
CA TYR A 58 8.27 9.15 7.35
C TYR A 58 6.86 8.92 6.80
N VAL A 59 6.76 8.66 5.51
CA VAL A 59 5.52 8.27 4.82
C VAL A 59 5.77 6.93 4.14
N ALA A 60 4.95 5.95 4.48
CA ALA A 60 5.06 4.59 3.94
C ALA A 60 4.98 4.53 2.41
N PRO A 61 5.45 3.44 1.79
CA PRO A 61 5.49 3.30 0.32
C PRO A 61 4.13 3.40 -0.39
N GLY A 62 3.03 3.16 0.30
CA GLY A 62 1.67 3.25 -0.25
C GLY A 62 0.69 2.38 0.51
N HIS A 63 -0.59 2.43 0.11
CA HIS A 63 -1.66 1.61 0.66
C HIS A 63 -2.81 1.48 -0.35
N ALA A 64 -3.51 0.37 -0.35
CA ALA A 64 -4.74 0.15 -1.13
C ALA A 64 -4.64 0.55 -2.64
N SER A 65 -5.68 1.21 -3.16
CA SER A 65 -5.89 1.44 -4.60
C SER A 65 -4.93 2.45 -5.24
N GLU A 66 -4.35 3.38 -4.47
CA GLU A 66 -3.36 4.32 -5.00
C GLU A 66 -2.10 3.62 -5.53
N THR A 67 -1.81 2.41 -5.04
CA THR A 67 -0.68 1.59 -5.52
C THR A 67 -0.90 1.03 -6.92
N CYS A 68 -2.14 1.00 -7.38
CA CYS A 68 -2.51 0.54 -8.72
C CYS A 68 -2.54 1.68 -9.76
N SER A 69 -2.23 2.93 -9.38
CA SER A 69 -2.24 4.07 -10.29
C SER A 69 -0.83 4.51 -10.69
N LEU A 70 -0.60 4.60 -12.00
CA LEU A 70 0.63 5.14 -12.56
C LEU A 70 0.78 6.63 -12.28
N LEU A 71 -0.33 7.37 -12.22
CA LEU A 71 -0.33 8.79 -11.83
C LEU A 71 0.09 8.95 -10.36
N CYS A 72 -0.44 8.14 -9.45
CA CYS A 72 -0.04 8.16 -8.04
C CYS A 72 1.45 7.84 -7.86
N TYR A 73 1.97 6.84 -8.58
CA TYR A 73 3.39 6.54 -8.61
C TYR A 73 4.19 7.72 -9.15
N GLY A 74 3.85 8.22 -10.33
CA GLY A 74 4.57 9.31 -10.99
C GLY A 74 4.56 10.62 -10.19
N LEU A 75 3.50 10.89 -9.47
CA LEU A 75 3.35 12.05 -8.58
C LEU A 75 4.02 11.87 -7.21
N GLY A 76 4.53 10.68 -6.89
CA GLY A 76 5.18 10.38 -5.62
C GLY A 76 4.24 10.22 -4.43
N ILE A 77 2.98 9.94 -4.69
CA ILE A 77 1.97 9.59 -3.68
C ILE A 77 2.26 8.18 -3.15
N THR A 78 2.59 7.25 -4.06
CA THR A 78 3.07 5.90 -3.73
C THR A 78 4.47 5.64 -4.30
N ASP A 79 5.20 4.71 -3.72
CA ASP A 79 6.48 4.22 -4.24
C ASP A 79 6.31 2.88 -5.01
N VAL A 80 5.12 2.30 -5.04
CA VAL A 80 4.79 1.10 -5.83
C VAL A 80 4.62 1.49 -7.29
N ASN A 81 5.47 0.91 -8.15
CA ASN A 81 5.36 1.10 -9.60
C ASN A 81 4.40 0.04 -10.20
N PRO A 82 3.20 0.40 -10.63
CA PRO A 82 2.22 -0.57 -11.12
C PRO A 82 2.62 -1.27 -12.42
N LEU A 83 3.54 -0.71 -13.18
CA LEU A 83 4.03 -1.34 -14.42
C LEU A 83 4.96 -2.51 -14.11
N VAL A 84 5.83 -2.36 -13.10
CA VAL A 84 6.76 -3.42 -12.67
C VAL A 84 5.99 -4.62 -12.12
N TRP A 85 4.92 -4.36 -11.38
CA TRP A 85 4.14 -5.40 -10.70
C TRP A 85 2.93 -5.88 -11.50
N ASN A 86 2.79 -5.42 -12.75
CA ASN A 86 1.66 -5.75 -13.62
C ASN A 86 0.29 -5.56 -12.93
N LEU A 87 0.15 -4.44 -12.18
CA LEU A 87 -1.10 -4.10 -11.51
C LEU A 87 -2.04 -3.43 -12.51
N PRO A 88 -3.26 -3.94 -12.74
CA PRO A 88 -4.21 -3.29 -13.63
C PRO A 88 -4.64 -1.94 -13.06
N PHE A 89 -4.96 -0.98 -13.92
CA PHE A 89 -5.62 0.24 -13.49
C PHE A 89 -7.07 -0.08 -13.10
N GLU A 90 -7.36 0.00 -11.84
CA GLU A 90 -8.72 0.17 -11.34
C GLU A 90 -8.91 1.66 -11.08
N PRO A 91 -9.79 2.33 -11.82
CA PRO A 91 -10.19 3.67 -11.47
C PRO A 91 -10.61 3.64 -10.00
N PHE A 92 -10.16 4.55 -9.21
CA PHE A 92 -10.34 4.72 -7.75
C PHE A 92 -11.73 4.35 -7.19
N ALA A 93 -12.31 3.27 -7.66
CA ALA A 93 -13.71 2.86 -7.65
C ALA A 93 -14.14 2.24 -6.32
N CYS A 94 -13.44 2.47 -5.22
CA CYS A 94 -13.83 1.87 -3.94
C CYS A 94 -14.68 2.76 -3.05
N SER A 95 -15.13 3.93 -3.51
CA SER A 95 -16.04 4.73 -2.70
C SER A 95 -17.26 5.18 -3.48
N LEU A 96 -18.41 5.20 -2.80
CA LEU A 96 -19.66 5.80 -3.25
C LEU A 96 -19.55 7.33 -3.43
N SER A 97 -18.43 7.93 -3.06
CA SER A 97 -18.07 9.32 -3.27
C SER A 97 -17.28 9.46 -4.58
N SER A 98 -17.45 10.56 -5.27
CA SER A 98 -16.89 10.88 -6.59
C SER A 98 -15.34 10.90 -6.63
N TYR A 99 -14.66 10.66 -5.52
CA TYR A 99 -13.20 10.69 -5.34
C TYR A 99 -12.66 9.55 -4.52
N PRO A 100 -11.43 9.12 -4.79
CA PRO A 100 -10.79 8.07 -4.01
C PRO A 100 -10.51 8.54 -2.58
N SER A 101 -10.75 7.68 -1.61
CA SER A 101 -10.14 7.81 -0.30
C SER A 101 -8.64 7.57 -0.42
N LEU A 102 -7.83 8.37 0.29
CA LEU A 102 -6.40 8.16 0.38
C LEU A 102 -6.03 7.78 1.82
N THR A 103 -5.20 6.76 1.96
CA THR A 103 -4.69 6.33 3.26
C THR A 103 -3.18 6.52 3.33
N LEU A 104 -2.71 7.28 4.33
CA LEU A 104 -1.30 7.47 4.60
C LEU A 104 -0.91 6.84 5.94
N TYR A 105 0.14 6.04 5.95
CA TYR A 105 0.82 5.61 7.17
C TYR A 105 2.06 6.48 7.37
N THR A 106 2.09 7.21 8.49
CA THR A 106 3.12 8.20 8.76
C THR A 106 3.72 8.04 10.15
N SER A 107 4.93 8.57 10.37
CA SER A 107 5.47 8.73 11.71
C SER A 107 4.70 9.80 12.52
N THR A 108 4.90 9.81 13.82
CA THR A 108 4.30 10.78 14.74
C THR A 108 4.49 12.23 14.26
N GLY A 109 3.46 13.04 14.40
CA GLY A 109 3.39 14.42 13.90
C GLY A 109 2.83 14.52 12.47
N GLY A 110 2.62 13.39 11.78
CA GLY A 110 2.09 13.38 10.42
C GLY A 110 0.70 13.97 10.31
N LEU A 111 -0.20 13.64 11.24
CA LEU A 111 -1.57 14.16 11.26
C LEU A 111 -1.61 15.66 11.49
N GLU A 112 -0.87 16.16 12.49
CA GLU A 112 -0.81 17.58 12.83
C GLU A 112 -0.24 18.42 11.68
N LYS A 113 0.86 17.95 11.06
CA LYS A 113 1.50 18.62 9.93
C LYS A 113 0.63 18.57 8.69
N ALA A 114 -0.03 17.43 8.41
CA ALA A 114 -0.98 17.31 7.31
C ALA A 114 -2.16 18.28 7.47
N THR A 115 -2.74 18.33 8.68
CA THR A 115 -3.86 19.23 8.99
C THR A 115 -3.46 20.70 8.85
N ALA A 116 -2.28 21.09 9.35
CA ALA A 116 -1.76 22.45 9.21
C ALA A 116 -1.53 22.82 7.73
N PHE A 117 -0.92 21.90 6.97
CA PHE A 117 -0.70 22.11 5.53
C PHE A 117 -2.02 22.28 4.77
N LEU A 118 -3.00 21.41 5.02
CA LEU A 118 -4.29 21.45 4.32
C LEU A 118 -5.08 22.72 4.69
N LYS A 119 -5.13 23.09 5.97
CA LYS A 119 -5.79 24.34 6.41
C LYS A 119 -5.14 25.60 5.85
N SER A 120 -3.87 25.55 5.45
CA SER A 120 -3.20 26.67 4.78
C SER A 120 -3.70 26.91 3.33
N LYS A 121 -4.53 26.02 2.78
CA LYS A 121 -5.06 26.11 1.42
C LYS A 121 -6.45 26.77 1.45
N ASN A 122 -6.57 27.97 0.93
CA ASN A 122 -7.78 28.83 1.02
C ASN A 122 -9.06 28.25 0.38
N HIS A 123 -8.92 27.23 -0.46
CA HIS A 123 -10.03 26.60 -1.19
C HIS A 123 -10.39 25.22 -0.69
N ILE A 124 -9.85 24.81 0.47
CA ILE A 124 -10.09 23.49 1.05
C ILE A 124 -10.69 23.65 2.43
N THR A 125 -11.83 23.03 2.65
CA THR A 125 -12.41 22.88 3.98
C THR A 125 -11.97 21.54 4.54
N VAL A 126 -11.36 21.54 5.71
CA VAL A 126 -10.91 20.36 6.43
C VAL A 126 -11.81 20.17 7.63
N SER A 127 -12.55 19.07 7.68
CA SER A 127 -13.29 18.64 8.85
C SER A 127 -12.69 17.32 9.36
N ALA A 128 -12.59 17.19 10.69
CA ALA A 128 -12.26 15.91 11.29
C ALA A 128 -13.52 15.06 11.36
N ASP A 129 -13.41 13.80 11.02
CA ASP A 129 -14.48 12.84 11.27
C ASP A 129 -14.54 12.59 12.79
N THR A 130 -15.72 12.79 13.38
CA THR A 130 -15.92 12.65 14.82
C THR A 130 -15.85 11.23 15.31
N ASP A 131 -16.04 10.25 14.43
CA ASP A 131 -16.05 8.82 14.76
C ASP A 131 -14.69 8.14 14.64
N MET A 132 -13.78 8.72 13.83
CA MET A 132 -12.41 8.23 13.67
C MET A 132 -11.39 9.35 13.90
N GLN A 133 -10.59 9.24 14.96
CA GLN A 133 -9.59 10.26 15.36
C GLN A 133 -8.52 10.59 14.28
N TYR A 134 -8.52 9.88 13.16
CA TYR A 134 -7.46 9.93 12.14
C TYR A 134 -7.97 10.20 10.72
N SER A 135 -9.26 10.54 10.54
CA SER A 135 -9.80 10.87 9.24
C SER A 135 -10.04 12.37 9.09
N LEU A 136 -9.74 12.86 7.91
CA LEU A 136 -9.99 14.24 7.48
C LEU A 136 -10.87 14.17 6.25
N VAL A 137 -11.96 14.90 6.25
CA VAL A 137 -12.78 15.10 5.06
C VAL A 137 -12.34 16.39 4.38
N LEU A 138 -11.91 16.27 3.13
CA LEU A 138 -11.45 17.40 2.32
C LEU A 138 -12.53 17.75 1.32
N ASN A 139 -13.03 18.96 1.42
CA ASN A 139 -14.01 19.49 0.47
C ASN A 139 -13.37 20.58 -0.36
N PHE A 140 -13.49 20.49 -1.68
CA PHE A 140 -12.95 21.47 -2.62
C PHE A 140 -13.86 21.63 -3.83
N LEU A 141 -13.72 22.76 -4.51
CA LEU A 141 -14.43 23.07 -5.73
C LEU A 141 -13.50 22.87 -6.93
N GLU A 142 -13.86 21.98 -7.84
CA GLU A 142 -13.15 21.75 -9.09
C GLU A 142 -14.11 21.91 -10.26
N ASP A 143 -13.81 22.84 -11.19
CA ASP A 143 -14.63 23.12 -12.37
C ASP A 143 -16.14 23.25 -12.05
N ASP A 144 -16.47 24.07 -11.04
CA ASP A 144 -17.81 24.31 -10.51
C ASP A 144 -18.53 23.09 -9.90
N LYS A 145 -17.81 21.98 -9.69
CA LYS A 145 -18.31 20.81 -8.98
C LYS A 145 -17.77 20.78 -7.56
N PHE A 146 -18.69 20.59 -6.62
CA PHE A 146 -18.32 20.38 -5.23
C PHE A 146 -17.89 18.92 -5.02
N LEU A 147 -16.68 18.71 -4.51
CA LEU A 147 -16.03 17.43 -4.42
C LEU A 147 -15.61 17.16 -2.98
N SER A 148 -15.77 15.94 -2.55
CA SER A 148 -15.39 15.48 -1.21
C SER A 148 -14.46 14.26 -1.30
N MET A 149 -13.41 14.26 -0.51
CA MET A 149 -12.41 13.18 -0.44
C MET A 149 -12.08 12.87 1.01
N ASP A 150 -12.02 11.58 1.34
CA ASP A 150 -11.58 11.13 2.66
C ASP A 150 -10.07 10.90 2.66
N LEU A 151 -9.39 11.48 3.65
CA LEU A 151 -7.97 11.28 3.91
C LEU A 151 -7.79 10.63 5.28
N PHE A 152 -7.31 9.38 5.29
CA PHE A 152 -6.98 8.65 6.50
C PHE A 152 -5.48 8.75 6.77
N ILE A 153 -5.10 9.11 8.00
CA ILE A 153 -3.70 9.19 8.43
C ILE A 153 -3.50 8.35 9.67
N TYR A 154 -2.72 7.29 9.55
CA TYR A 154 -2.37 6.39 10.65
C TYR A 154 -0.91 6.59 11.06
N THR A 155 -0.64 6.55 12.37
CA THR A 155 0.69 6.76 12.93
C THR A 155 1.15 5.58 13.80
N PRO A 156 1.32 4.36 13.26
CA PRO A 156 1.79 3.23 14.02
C PRO A 156 3.24 3.42 14.46
N ILE A 157 3.62 2.76 15.57
CA ILE A 157 4.97 2.86 16.15
C ILE A 157 6.08 2.44 15.18
N SER A 158 5.79 1.51 14.28
CA SER A 158 6.72 1.05 13.23
C SER A 158 7.17 2.19 12.31
N MET A 159 6.32 3.19 12.05
CA MET A 159 6.67 4.35 11.24
C MET A 159 7.67 5.27 11.95
N ASP A 160 7.60 5.39 13.27
CA ASP A 160 8.60 6.14 14.04
C ASP A 160 9.96 5.43 14.04
N LYS A 161 9.96 4.11 14.15
CA LYS A 161 11.18 3.31 14.01
C LYS A 161 11.83 3.55 12.64
N MET A 162 11.05 3.51 11.55
CA MET A 162 11.55 3.76 10.20
C MET A 162 12.07 5.18 10.02
N ARG A 163 11.42 6.19 10.59
CA ARG A 163 11.93 7.57 10.58
C ARG A 163 13.33 7.65 11.20
N GLU A 164 13.53 7.03 12.36
CA GLU A 164 14.83 7.05 13.04
C GLU A 164 15.88 6.21 12.28
N MET A 165 15.48 5.10 11.67
CA MET A 165 16.35 4.31 10.80
C MET A 165 16.81 5.10 9.58
N GLN A 166 15.90 5.82 8.92
CA GLN A 166 16.26 6.66 7.76
C GLN A 166 17.26 7.77 8.10
N LYS A 167 17.19 8.36 9.30
CA LYS A 167 18.18 9.33 9.76
C LYS A 167 19.59 8.74 9.87
N CYS A 168 19.69 7.43 10.08
CA CYS A 168 20.98 6.73 10.20
C CYS A 168 21.57 6.30 8.84
N CYS A 169 20.79 6.40 7.75
CA CYS A 169 21.17 5.92 6.44
C CYS A 169 21.27 7.08 5.44
N SER A 170 22.32 7.09 4.62
CA SER A 170 22.45 8.04 3.51
C SER A 170 21.53 7.72 2.33
N LYS A 171 21.08 6.47 2.22
CA LYS A 171 20.18 5.97 1.17
C LYS A 171 18.74 5.94 1.70
N ARG A 172 17.79 6.36 0.86
CA ARG A 172 16.37 6.21 1.16
C ARG A 172 16.00 4.73 1.18
N LEU A 173 15.52 4.25 2.34
CA LEU A 173 15.22 2.83 2.53
C LEU A 173 14.11 2.35 1.60
N SER A 174 13.05 3.17 1.40
CA SER A 174 11.92 2.84 0.51
C SER A 174 12.28 2.56 -0.97
N LEU A 175 13.55 2.67 -1.33
CA LEU A 175 14.07 2.33 -2.65
C LEU A 175 14.95 1.07 -2.62
N LEU A 176 15.02 0.37 -1.50
CA LEU A 176 15.78 -0.87 -1.40
C LEU A 176 15.02 -2.01 -2.09
N GLU A 177 15.78 -2.82 -2.80
CA GLU A 177 15.33 -4.09 -3.34
C GLU A 177 15.65 -5.22 -2.37
N LEU A 178 14.91 -6.31 -2.46
CA LEU A 178 15.21 -7.53 -1.72
C LEU A 178 16.49 -8.15 -2.26
N ASP A 179 17.57 -8.11 -1.48
CA ASP A 179 18.79 -8.84 -1.79
C ASP A 179 18.75 -10.26 -1.19
N GLU A 180 19.57 -11.15 -1.75
CA GLU A 180 19.64 -12.57 -1.30
C GLU A 180 20.00 -12.69 0.17
N GLU A 181 20.88 -11.83 0.69
CA GLU A 181 21.26 -11.83 2.09
C GLU A 181 20.13 -11.40 3.01
N THR A 182 19.30 -10.45 2.58
CA THR A 182 18.13 -10.03 3.35
C THR A 182 17.05 -11.11 3.33
N LEU A 183 16.86 -11.79 2.20
CA LEU A 183 15.94 -12.93 2.10
C LEU A 183 16.40 -14.10 2.98
N ALA A 184 17.69 -14.45 2.95
CA ALA A 184 18.27 -15.46 3.82
C ALA A 184 18.07 -15.10 5.31
N HIS A 185 18.30 -13.83 5.66
CA HIS A 185 18.06 -13.34 7.01
C HIS A 185 16.60 -13.46 7.45
N ILE A 186 15.63 -13.19 6.56
CA ILE A 186 14.21 -13.38 6.85
C ILE A 186 13.90 -14.85 7.10
N ASN A 187 14.45 -15.76 6.32
CA ASN A 187 14.24 -17.20 6.46
C ASN A 187 14.91 -17.80 7.71
N GLU A 188 16.03 -17.26 8.15
CA GLU A 188 16.82 -17.75 9.29
C GLU A 188 16.41 -17.13 10.63
N THR A 189 15.97 -15.87 10.63
CA THR A 189 15.64 -15.18 11.87
C THR A 189 14.36 -15.75 12.46
N GLY A 190 14.44 -16.23 13.69
CA GLY A 190 13.25 -16.55 14.49
C GLY A 190 12.31 -15.35 14.66
N PRO A 191 11.16 -15.52 15.35
CA PRO A 191 10.12 -14.53 15.50
C PRO A 191 10.63 -13.29 16.20
N CYS A 192 11.22 -12.36 15.52
CA CYS A 192 11.54 -11.09 16.12
C CYS A 192 11.90 -10.02 15.11
N LEU A 193 11.18 -8.95 15.19
CA LEU A 193 11.60 -7.64 14.75
C LEU A 193 11.34 -7.28 13.28
N ILE A 194 11.00 -8.24 12.42
CA ILE A 194 10.64 -7.92 11.03
C ILE A 194 9.19 -7.44 11.01
N ALA A 195 8.98 -6.22 10.56
CA ALA A 195 7.63 -5.68 10.39
C ALA A 195 6.80 -6.61 9.50
N CYS A 196 5.52 -6.79 9.83
CA CYS A 196 4.58 -7.69 9.19
C CYS A 196 4.73 -9.20 9.52
N PHE A 197 5.80 -9.62 10.21
CA PHE A 197 6.02 -11.00 10.66
C PHE A 197 6.46 -11.01 12.12
N GLU A 198 5.62 -10.45 13.00
CA GLU A 198 5.98 -10.26 14.41
C GLU A 198 5.49 -11.41 15.31
N LYS A 199 4.60 -12.28 14.80
CA LYS A 199 4.02 -13.39 15.56
C LYS A 199 4.78 -14.68 15.31
N GLU A 200 4.85 -15.52 16.32
CA GLU A 200 5.50 -16.84 16.25
C GLU A 200 4.86 -17.74 15.17
N GLU A 201 3.55 -17.69 15.01
CA GLU A 201 2.83 -18.45 13.99
C GLU A 201 3.22 -17.99 12.56
N GLU A 202 3.34 -16.68 12.33
CA GLU A 202 3.78 -16.12 11.05
C GLU A 202 5.21 -16.56 10.68
N MET A 203 6.11 -16.59 11.67
CA MET A 203 7.49 -17.07 11.46
C MET A 203 7.55 -18.57 11.14
N LYS A 204 6.68 -19.37 11.76
CA LYS A 204 6.56 -20.79 11.42
C LYS A 204 6.18 -21.00 9.97
N HIS A 205 5.23 -20.23 9.46
CA HIS A 205 4.82 -20.31 8.06
C HIS A 205 5.90 -19.80 7.09
N ILE A 206 6.74 -18.83 7.49
CA ILE A 206 7.95 -18.48 6.71
C ILE A 206 8.87 -19.69 6.58
N GLN A 207 9.12 -20.41 7.67
CA GLN A 207 9.98 -21.61 7.66
C GLN A 207 9.35 -22.76 6.85
N GLU A 208 8.03 -22.90 6.86
CA GLU A 208 7.32 -23.89 6.06
C GLU A 208 7.29 -23.52 4.58
N MET A 209 7.13 -22.26 4.25
CA MET A 209 7.07 -21.79 2.87
C MET A 209 8.44 -21.63 2.23
N MET A 210 9.48 -21.32 3.02
CA MET A 210 10.82 -21.02 2.52
C MET A 210 10.77 -20.03 1.34
N PRO A 211 10.39 -18.76 1.57
CA PRO A 211 10.27 -17.76 0.50
C PRO A 211 11.57 -17.66 -0.32
N GLU A 212 11.44 -17.70 -1.65
CA GLU A 212 12.55 -17.62 -2.60
C GLU A 212 12.59 -16.26 -3.30
N CYS A 213 11.50 -15.50 -3.23
CA CYS A 213 11.38 -14.22 -3.89
C CYS A 213 10.44 -13.27 -3.13
N PHE A 214 10.41 -12.01 -3.59
CA PHE A 214 9.55 -10.99 -3.01
C PHE A 214 8.06 -11.35 -3.08
N SER A 215 7.62 -12.04 -4.17
CA SER A 215 6.23 -12.45 -4.32
C SER A 215 5.79 -13.47 -3.28
N ASP A 216 6.66 -14.37 -2.88
CA ASP A 216 6.36 -15.32 -1.81
C ASP A 216 6.09 -14.62 -0.48
N LEU A 217 6.86 -13.57 -0.17
CA LEU A 217 6.71 -12.82 1.08
C LEU A 217 5.37 -12.08 1.15
N TYR A 218 4.97 -11.36 0.09
CA TYR A 218 3.69 -10.65 0.13
C TYR A 218 2.50 -11.62 0.01
N LEU A 219 2.66 -12.75 -0.67
CA LEU A 219 1.65 -13.81 -0.71
C LEU A 219 1.45 -14.42 0.69
N LEU A 220 2.53 -14.79 1.36
CA LEU A 220 2.48 -15.33 2.71
C LEU A 220 1.78 -14.35 3.67
N HIS A 221 2.24 -13.10 3.71
CA HIS A 221 1.63 -12.07 4.55
C HIS A 221 0.12 -11.87 4.26
N THR A 222 -0.28 -11.96 2.99
CA THR A 222 -1.68 -11.89 2.60
C THR A 222 -2.49 -13.01 3.22
N LEU A 223 -1.95 -14.24 3.18
CA LEU A 223 -2.63 -15.46 3.59
C LEU A 223 -2.61 -15.69 5.12
N GLU A 224 -1.78 -14.96 5.87
CA GLU A 224 -1.76 -14.99 7.34
C GLU A 224 -3.05 -14.48 7.99
N LYS A 225 -3.89 -13.79 7.25
CA LYS A 225 -5.16 -13.30 7.77
C LYS A 225 -6.12 -14.48 8.02
N PRO A 226 -6.86 -14.49 9.15
CA PRO A 226 -7.70 -15.63 9.55
C PRO A 226 -8.67 -16.12 8.48
N LEU A 227 -9.16 -15.20 7.64
CA LEU A 227 -10.09 -15.49 6.55
C LEU A 227 -9.48 -16.37 5.45
N TYR A 228 -8.16 -16.38 5.31
CA TYR A 228 -7.44 -17.05 4.22
C TYR A 228 -6.67 -18.31 4.66
N LYS A 229 -6.85 -18.77 5.89
CA LYS A 229 -6.11 -19.93 6.45
C LYS A 229 -6.17 -21.17 5.56
N ASN A 230 -7.33 -21.46 4.97
CA ASN A 230 -7.49 -22.62 4.06
C ASN A 230 -6.71 -22.41 2.75
N LEU A 231 -6.60 -21.17 2.27
CA LEU A 231 -5.81 -20.85 1.07
C LEU A 231 -4.32 -20.95 1.37
N LEU A 232 -3.87 -20.55 2.57
CA LEU A 232 -2.49 -20.70 3.01
C LEU A 232 -2.04 -22.17 2.95
N LEU A 233 -2.82 -23.07 3.55
CA LEU A 233 -2.50 -24.51 3.53
C LEU A 233 -2.40 -25.04 2.10
N ARG A 234 -3.31 -24.62 1.22
CA ARG A 234 -3.29 -25.01 -0.19
C ARG A 234 -2.06 -24.46 -0.93
N VAL A 235 -1.68 -23.20 -0.69
CA VAL A 235 -0.48 -22.59 -1.30
C VAL A 235 0.77 -23.30 -0.82
N LEU A 236 0.89 -23.62 0.48
CA LEU A 236 2.03 -24.37 1.04
C LEU A 236 2.13 -25.76 0.42
N ASP A 237 1.00 -26.48 0.29
CA ASP A 237 0.99 -27.80 -0.35
C ASP A 237 1.40 -27.71 -1.82
N ASN A 238 0.81 -26.76 -2.56
CA ASN A 238 1.10 -26.58 -3.99
C ASN A 238 2.57 -26.22 -4.24
N LYS A 239 3.15 -25.34 -3.40
CA LYS A 239 4.56 -24.97 -3.51
C LYS A 239 5.48 -26.14 -3.16
N ASN A 240 5.30 -26.73 -1.99
CA ASN A 240 6.23 -27.70 -1.44
C ASN A 240 6.16 -29.07 -2.12
N ASN A 241 4.97 -29.49 -2.56
CA ASN A 241 4.72 -30.78 -3.18
C ASN A 241 4.50 -30.71 -4.69
N HIS A 242 4.62 -29.51 -5.30
CA HIS A 242 4.39 -29.27 -6.73
C HIS A 242 3.00 -29.74 -7.20
N ASN A 243 1.98 -29.61 -6.34
CA ASN A 243 0.61 -30.08 -6.56
C ASN A 243 -0.29 -29.07 -7.28
N VAL A 244 0.29 -28.15 -8.06
CA VAL A 244 -0.50 -27.16 -8.80
C VAL A 244 -1.33 -27.84 -9.86
N THR A 245 -2.66 -27.81 -9.70
CA THR A 245 -3.60 -28.34 -10.67
C THR A 245 -3.90 -27.30 -11.74
N SER A 246 -3.76 -27.67 -13.02
CA SER A 246 -4.17 -26.81 -14.13
C SER A 246 -5.67 -26.55 -14.12
N THR A 247 -6.05 -25.31 -14.41
CA THR A 247 -7.46 -24.92 -14.60
C THR A 247 -8.04 -25.40 -15.94
N GLY A 248 -7.19 -25.88 -16.84
CA GLY A 248 -7.53 -26.17 -18.23
C GLY A 248 -7.41 -24.96 -19.17
N PHE A 249 -7.09 -23.79 -18.64
CA PHE A 249 -6.92 -22.55 -19.39
C PHE A 249 -5.50 -22.00 -19.19
N ALA A 250 -4.64 -22.15 -20.18
CA ALA A 250 -3.22 -21.79 -20.07
C ALA A 250 -2.98 -20.30 -19.72
N GLU A 251 -3.86 -19.39 -20.14
CA GLU A 251 -3.77 -17.98 -19.78
C GLU A 251 -4.10 -17.74 -18.30
N VAL A 252 -5.10 -18.47 -17.77
CA VAL A 252 -5.48 -18.42 -16.35
C VAL A 252 -4.38 -19.03 -15.49
N ASP A 253 -3.87 -20.19 -15.87
CA ASP A 253 -2.78 -20.85 -15.16
C ASP A 253 -1.55 -19.92 -15.04
N ARG A 254 -1.25 -19.14 -16.09
CA ARG A 254 -0.18 -18.16 -16.07
C ARG A 254 -0.44 -17.00 -15.07
N ILE A 255 -1.70 -16.54 -14.98
CA ILE A 255 -2.09 -15.52 -14.00
C ILE A 255 -1.94 -16.03 -12.57
N LEU A 256 -2.33 -17.29 -12.34
CA LEU A 256 -2.31 -17.91 -11.02
C LEU A 256 -0.93 -18.44 -10.60
N MET A 257 0.04 -18.47 -11.50
CA MET A 257 1.38 -19.03 -11.22
C MET A 257 2.06 -18.35 -10.05
N GLU A 258 1.94 -17.02 -9.91
CA GLU A 258 2.53 -16.23 -8.82
C GLU A 258 1.96 -16.57 -7.43
N SER A 259 0.82 -17.23 -7.38
CA SER A 259 0.13 -17.65 -6.16
C SER A 259 -0.08 -19.18 -6.12
N TYR A 260 0.80 -19.92 -6.80
CA TYR A 260 0.81 -21.38 -6.81
C TYR A 260 -0.55 -22.01 -7.18
N GLY A 261 -1.21 -21.45 -8.21
CA GLY A 261 -2.49 -21.94 -8.72
C GLY A 261 -3.72 -21.55 -7.89
N VAL A 262 -3.58 -20.65 -6.94
CA VAL A 262 -4.67 -20.18 -6.06
C VAL A 262 -5.05 -18.74 -6.40
N LEU A 263 -6.34 -18.48 -6.60
CA LEU A 263 -6.84 -17.11 -6.78
C LEU A 263 -6.86 -16.39 -5.42
N VAL A 264 -6.03 -15.35 -5.25
CA VAL A 264 -5.84 -14.61 -3.98
C VAL A 264 -6.10 -13.13 -4.15
N TYR A 265 -5.72 -12.57 -5.31
CA TYR A 265 -5.73 -11.13 -5.53
C TYR A 265 -6.87 -10.67 -6.43
N ARG A 266 -7.40 -9.49 -6.13
CA ARG A 266 -8.39 -8.80 -6.96
C ARG A 266 -7.87 -8.58 -8.39
N GLU A 267 -6.60 -8.25 -8.52
CA GLU A 267 -5.93 -8.04 -9.80
C GLU A 267 -5.90 -9.30 -10.68
N GLN A 268 -5.73 -10.47 -10.08
CA GLN A 268 -5.85 -11.75 -10.80
C GLN A 268 -7.26 -11.96 -11.32
N GLN A 269 -8.27 -11.69 -10.48
CA GLN A 269 -9.67 -11.81 -10.87
C GLN A 269 -9.99 -10.90 -12.07
N ILE A 270 -9.55 -9.63 -12.04
CA ILE A 270 -9.76 -8.68 -13.14
C ILE A 270 -9.13 -9.18 -14.44
N GLN A 271 -7.94 -9.77 -14.37
CA GLN A 271 -7.28 -10.34 -15.54
C GLN A 271 -8.05 -11.53 -16.10
N ILE A 272 -8.56 -12.41 -15.23
CA ILE A 272 -9.38 -13.56 -15.61
C ILE A 272 -10.71 -13.09 -16.21
N GLU A 273 -11.37 -12.09 -15.62
CA GLU A 273 -12.60 -11.51 -16.16
C GLU A 273 -12.39 -10.92 -17.55
N LYS A 274 -11.25 -10.26 -17.81
CA LYS A 274 -10.90 -9.76 -19.15
C LYS A 274 -10.70 -10.88 -20.18
N ILE A 275 -10.23 -12.05 -19.78
CA ILE A 275 -10.15 -13.22 -20.65
C ILE A 275 -11.56 -13.74 -20.91
N LEU A 276 -12.36 -13.88 -19.87
CA LEU A 276 -13.77 -14.34 -19.97
C LEU A 276 -14.58 -13.50 -20.96
N HIS A 277 -14.43 -12.17 -20.93
CA HIS A 277 -15.13 -11.27 -21.84
C HIS A 277 -14.75 -11.43 -23.33
N ARG A 278 -13.63 -12.09 -23.63
CA ARG A 278 -13.18 -12.38 -25.02
C ARG A 278 -13.63 -13.75 -25.50
N LEU A 279 -14.09 -14.62 -24.59
CA LEU A 279 -14.55 -15.95 -24.95
C LEU A 279 -15.98 -15.89 -25.53
N PRO A 280 -16.26 -16.67 -26.58
CA PRO A 280 -17.64 -16.84 -27.02
C PRO A 280 -18.47 -17.55 -25.93
N ALA A 281 -19.77 -17.25 -25.88
CA ALA A 281 -20.67 -17.95 -24.97
C ALA A 281 -20.63 -19.46 -25.21
N GLY A 282 -20.44 -20.25 -24.16
CA GLY A 282 -20.34 -21.71 -24.22
C GLY A 282 -19.73 -22.32 -22.96
N PRO A 283 -19.54 -23.64 -22.93
CA PRO A 283 -19.09 -24.39 -21.75
C PRO A 283 -17.76 -23.90 -21.19
N GLU A 284 -16.83 -23.39 -22.03
CA GLU A 284 -15.56 -22.84 -21.60
C GLU A 284 -15.76 -21.53 -20.83
N ALA A 285 -16.61 -20.62 -21.35
CA ALA A 285 -16.93 -19.37 -20.67
C ALA A 285 -17.65 -19.63 -19.34
N ASP A 286 -18.53 -20.61 -19.28
CA ASP A 286 -19.25 -21.01 -18.05
C ASP A 286 -18.28 -21.59 -17.01
N ALA A 287 -17.36 -22.47 -17.41
CA ALA A 287 -16.35 -23.03 -16.53
C ALA A 287 -15.42 -21.93 -15.95
N MET A 288 -14.96 -21.00 -16.79
CA MET A 288 -14.11 -19.87 -16.34
C MET A 288 -14.89 -18.90 -15.43
N LYS A 289 -16.17 -18.69 -15.70
CA LYS A 289 -17.05 -17.88 -14.84
C LYS A 289 -17.18 -18.49 -13.45
N VAL A 290 -17.37 -19.82 -13.36
CA VAL A 290 -17.39 -20.53 -12.09
C VAL A 290 -16.05 -20.33 -11.35
N LEU A 291 -14.94 -20.46 -12.04
CA LEU A 291 -13.60 -20.26 -11.46
C LEU A 291 -13.41 -18.83 -10.94
N ALA A 292 -13.83 -17.81 -11.68
CA ALA A 292 -13.74 -16.40 -11.27
C ALA A 292 -14.66 -16.06 -10.09
N THR A 293 -15.80 -16.77 -9.94
CA THR A 293 -16.80 -16.50 -8.90
C THR A 293 -16.72 -17.44 -7.69
N SER A 294 -15.96 -18.54 -7.77
CA SER A 294 -15.90 -19.59 -6.75
C SER A 294 -15.06 -19.23 -5.51
N GLN A 295 -14.52 -18.04 -5.44
CA GLN A 295 -13.59 -17.62 -4.39
C GLN A 295 -14.23 -16.64 -3.39
N PRO A 296 -13.64 -16.45 -2.20
CA PRO A 296 -14.22 -15.60 -1.16
C PRO A 296 -14.47 -14.18 -1.67
N LEU A 297 -15.59 -13.60 -1.24
CA LEU A 297 -16.09 -12.28 -1.61
C LEU A 297 -15.11 -11.09 -1.37
N ASN A 298 -14.01 -11.32 -0.67
CA ASN A 298 -13.06 -10.28 -0.26
C ASN A 298 -11.64 -10.57 -0.77
N LEU A 299 -11.42 -10.50 -2.08
CA LEU A 299 -10.08 -10.56 -2.63
C LEU A 299 -9.28 -9.32 -2.20
N ILE A 300 -8.00 -9.53 -1.95
CA ILE A 300 -7.10 -8.48 -1.46
C ILE A 300 -6.47 -7.74 -2.63
N LEU A 301 -6.27 -6.43 -2.47
CA LEU A 301 -5.51 -5.62 -3.42
C LEU A 301 -4.02 -5.95 -3.28
N LYS A 302 -3.45 -6.57 -4.30
CA LYS A 302 -2.04 -6.97 -4.39
C LYS A 302 -1.09 -5.78 -4.20
N GLY A 303 -1.41 -4.65 -4.80
CA GLY A 303 -0.59 -3.44 -4.70
C GLY A 303 -0.41 -2.96 -3.26
N GLY A 304 -1.43 -3.07 -2.41
CA GLY A 304 -1.35 -2.76 -0.98
C GLY A 304 -0.43 -3.71 -0.22
N GLU A 305 -0.44 -5.00 -0.55
CA GLU A 305 0.45 -6.00 0.07
C GLU A 305 1.91 -5.80 -0.38
N ILE A 306 2.13 -5.43 -1.64
CA ILE A 306 3.45 -5.03 -2.14
C ILE A 306 4.00 -3.84 -1.34
N ALA A 307 3.20 -2.79 -1.12
CA ALA A 307 3.63 -1.63 -0.35
C ALA A 307 4.01 -1.99 1.10
N ARG A 308 3.24 -2.86 1.74
CA ARG A 308 3.54 -3.37 3.09
C ARG A 308 4.83 -4.19 3.10
N MET A 309 5.02 -5.03 2.10
CA MET A 309 6.22 -5.86 2.03
C MET A 309 7.47 -5.04 1.70
N MET A 310 7.38 -4.00 0.87
CA MET A 310 8.46 -3.02 0.70
C MET A 310 8.89 -2.42 2.04
N PHE A 311 7.92 -2.03 2.87
CA PHE A 311 8.20 -1.56 4.23
C PHE A 311 8.87 -2.62 5.11
N ALA A 312 8.42 -3.88 5.05
CA ALA A 312 9.00 -4.98 5.83
C ALA A 312 10.46 -5.28 5.43
N ILE A 313 10.76 -5.25 4.14
CA ILE A 313 12.11 -5.46 3.61
C ILE A 313 13.06 -4.32 4.03
N GLU A 314 12.60 -3.07 3.97
CA GLU A 314 13.38 -1.94 4.48
C GLU A 314 13.77 -2.13 5.94
N ASN A 315 12.81 -2.60 6.74
CA ASN A 315 13.02 -2.91 8.16
C ASN A 315 14.02 -4.06 8.33
N ALA A 316 13.83 -5.18 7.63
CA ALA A 316 14.71 -6.35 7.69
C ALA A 316 16.15 -6.02 7.25
N TRP A 317 16.30 -5.27 6.15
CA TRP A 317 17.60 -4.82 5.67
C TRP A 317 18.34 -3.99 6.71
N PHE A 318 17.64 -3.07 7.39
CA PHE A 318 18.24 -2.25 8.43
C PHE A 318 18.65 -3.07 9.66
N ILE A 319 17.78 -3.99 10.09
CA ILE A 319 18.05 -4.89 11.23
C ILE A 319 19.32 -5.71 10.97
N ARG A 320 19.41 -6.35 9.80
CA ARG A 320 20.56 -7.14 9.40
C ARG A 320 21.87 -6.34 9.42
N ARG A 321 21.83 -5.13 8.88
CA ARG A 321 23.03 -4.31 8.69
C ARG A 321 23.44 -3.53 9.92
N PHE A 322 22.50 -3.20 10.80
CA PHE A 322 22.73 -2.35 11.97
C PHE A 322 21.96 -2.85 13.21
N PRO A 323 22.16 -4.11 13.65
CA PRO A 323 21.34 -4.71 14.70
C PRO A 323 21.38 -3.95 16.03
N GLU A 324 22.54 -3.49 16.48
CA GLU A 324 22.66 -2.72 17.72
C GLU A 324 21.98 -1.36 17.64
N LYS A 325 22.08 -0.70 16.48
CA LYS A 325 21.37 0.59 16.25
C LYS A 325 19.88 0.38 16.26
N PHE A 326 19.40 -0.68 15.63
CA PHE A 326 17.98 -1.02 15.63
C PHE A 326 17.44 -1.22 17.05
N LEU A 327 18.09 -2.04 17.88
CA LEU A 327 17.68 -2.27 19.26
C LEU A 327 17.64 -0.98 20.08
N LYS A 328 18.61 -0.07 19.85
CA LYS A 328 18.62 1.25 20.49
C LYS A 328 17.44 2.12 20.04
N ILE A 329 17.17 2.16 18.74
CA ILE A 329 16.04 2.90 18.16
C ILE A 329 14.73 2.34 18.68
N GLU A 330 14.56 1.02 18.70
CA GLU A 330 13.35 0.38 19.19
C GLU A 330 13.06 0.77 20.65
N LYS A 331 14.06 0.67 21.50
CA LYS A 331 13.95 1.04 22.91
C LYS A 331 13.61 2.53 23.09
N GLN A 332 14.27 3.39 22.34
CA GLN A 332 14.04 4.84 22.36
C GLN A 332 12.60 5.17 21.94
N VAL A 333 12.16 4.72 20.77
CA VAL A 333 10.83 5.00 20.23
C VAL A 333 9.73 4.45 21.14
N ARG A 334 9.93 3.27 21.71
CA ARG A 334 8.98 2.69 22.68
C ARG A 334 8.84 3.57 23.91
N MET A 335 9.94 4.07 24.47
CA MET A 335 9.93 4.96 25.63
C MET A 335 9.28 6.30 25.32
N GLU A 336 9.57 6.90 24.18
CA GLU A 336 8.95 8.16 23.73
C GLU A 336 7.41 8.02 23.62
N ARG A 337 6.94 6.91 23.02
CA ARG A 337 5.49 6.63 22.93
C ARG A 337 4.80 6.43 24.28
N ILE A 338 5.47 5.75 25.21
CA ILE A 338 4.96 5.57 26.58
C ILE A 338 4.86 6.93 27.29
N HIS A 339 5.88 7.77 27.12
CA HIS A 339 5.91 9.10 27.72
C HIS A 339 4.78 9.99 27.17
N ALA A 340 4.65 10.04 25.85
CA ALA A 340 3.58 10.79 25.19
C ALA A 340 2.16 10.29 25.59
N ALA A 341 1.98 8.99 25.73
CA ALA A 341 0.71 8.44 26.21
C ALA A 341 0.38 8.85 27.64
N ARG A 342 1.36 8.83 28.54
CA ARG A 342 1.21 9.30 29.93
C ARG A 342 0.85 10.78 29.99
N GLU A 343 1.52 11.63 29.23
CA GLU A 343 1.22 13.06 29.17
C GLU A 343 -0.21 13.33 28.67
N ARG A 344 -0.67 12.62 27.64
CA ARG A 344 -2.06 12.72 27.16
C ARG A 344 -3.07 12.39 28.25
N ILE A 345 -2.84 11.34 29.04
CA ILE A 345 -3.71 10.93 30.15
C ILE A 345 -3.73 12.04 31.23
N ILE A 346 -2.57 12.56 31.59
CA ILE A 346 -2.45 13.63 32.60
C ILE A 346 -3.21 14.89 32.15
N ASN A 347 -3.01 15.31 30.89
CA ASN A 347 -3.67 16.49 30.33
C ASN A 347 -5.19 16.30 30.23
N ARG A 348 -5.67 15.11 29.84
CA ARG A 348 -7.09 14.80 29.81
C ARG A 348 -7.71 14.85 31.21
N ASN A 349 -6.99 14.35 32.20
CA ASN A 349 -7.47 14.39 33.61
C ASN A 349 -7.52 15.82 34.15
N ARG A 350 -6.55 16.69 33.81
CA ARG A 350 -6.55 18.11 34.16
C ARG A 350 -7.77 18.84 33.56
N LEU A 351 -8.02 18.66 32.28
CA LEU A 351 -9.17 19.27 31.59
C LEU A 351 -10.50 18.81 32.18
N ASN A 352 -10.63 17.56 32.60
CA ASN A 352 -11.82 17.04 33.25
C ASN A 352 -12.03 17.56 34.70
N ILE A 353 -10.96 18.02 35.35
CA ILE A 353 -11.05 18.63 36.69
C ILE A 353 -11.43 20.11 36.56
N GLU A 354 -10.91 20.82 35.54
CA GLU A 354 -11.20 22.23 35.29
C GLU A 354 -12.60 22.47 34.71
N SER A 355 -13.25 21.41 34.17
CA SER A 355 -14.62 21.45 33.64
C SER A 355 -15.71 21.07 34.66
N LYS A 356 -15.35 20.73 35.88
CA LYS A 356 -16.25 20.50 37.02
C LYS A 356 -16.21 21.66 37.99
#